data_bd69b5e437c99967aea954d60804d995
#
_entry.id   bd69b5e437c99967aea954d60804d995
#
_cell.length_a   1.000
_cell.length_b   1.000
_cell.length_c   1.000
_cell.angle_alpha   90.00
_cell.angle_beta   90.00
_cell.angle_gamma   90.00
#
_symmetry.space_group_name_H-M   'P 1'
#
loop_
_entity.id
_entity.type
_entity.pdbx_description
1 polymer ?
#
loop_
_entity_poly.entity_id
_entity_poly.type
_entity_poly.pdbx_seq_one_letter_code
_entity_poly.pdbx_strand_id
1 'polypeptide(L)'
;DAQESRGLGDVYKRQQLAPLVGLFPDIELSRSTLVQARADSDAISRMRPPPPIEPVRYLAAGYDGAPDVPLLVFKPENARLRPAILHVHGGGMVMGSAYGLRHGPSSFAANHDIVIVSVDYRLAPETPFPGPQEDCYTALAWLLENAETLGVDAARIAVMGESAGGGLAAALAQMVRDRGEHRLCAQILVYPMLDHRTGGAEDPYDNPSVGEFVWTREKNQFGWGCLRGEYALNDD
;
A
#
# COMPACT_ATOMS: atom_id res chain seq x y z
N ASP A 1 38.20 4.15 -8.60
CA ASP A 1 37.49 3.90 -7.37
C ASP A 1 35.97 4.01 -7.53
N ALA A 2 35.42 5.00 -8.27
CA ALA A 2 34.01 5.06 -8.59
C ALA A 2 33.57 3.98 -9.62
N GLN A 3 34.51 3.40 -10.33
CA GLN A 3 34.30 2.38 -11.36
C GLN A 3 34.26 0.97 -10.73
N GLU A 4 34.97 0.74 -9.64
CA GLU A 4 34.94 -0.51 -8.87
C GLU A 4 33.63 -0.64 -8.05
N SER A 5 33.08 0.46 -7.54
CA SER A 5 31.83 0.44 -6.79
C SER A 5 30.61 0.11 -7.69
N ARG A 6 30.66 0.46 -8.99
CA ARG A 6 29.63 0.05 -9.96
C ARG A 6 29.66 -1.45 -10.24
N GLY A 7 30.81 -2.08 -10.25
CA GLY A 7 30.95 -3.53 -10.49
C GLY A 7 30.38 -4.39 -9.37
N LEU A 8 30.47 -3.95 -8.12
CA LEU A 8 29.91 -4.65 -6.96
C LEU A 8 28.36 -4.56 -6.89
N GLY A 9 27.78 -3.43 -7.29
CA GLY A 9 26.33 -3.28 -7.38
C GLY A 9 25.70 -4.24 -8.38
N ASP A 10 26.36 -4.52 -9.49
CA ASP A 10 25.89 -5.44 -10.53
C ASP A 10 25.96 -6.92 -10.11
N VAL A 11 26.88 -7.29 -9.23
CA VAL A 11 27.02 -8.67 -8.73
C VAL A 11 25.87 -9.08 -7.82
N TYR A 12 25.26 -8.14 -7.11
CA TYR A 12 24.13 -8.40 -6.19
C TYR A 12 22.75 -8.31 -6.87
N LYS A 13 22.64 -7.77 -8.08
CA LYS A 13 21.41 -7.82 -8.86
C LYS A 13 21.17 -9.26 -9.26
N ARG A 14 20.02 -9.83 -8.88
CA ARG A 14 19.62 -11.13 -9.43
C ARG A 14 19.58 -10.99 -10.94
N GLN A 15 20.50 -11.65 -11.66
CA GLN A 15 20.61 -11.58 -13.12
C GLN A 15 19.29 -11.84 -13.85
N GLN A 16 18.43 -12.66 -13.25
CA GLN A 16 17.08 -12.95 -13.73
C GLN A 16 16.13 -11.74 -13.71
N LEU A 17 16.38 -10.74 -12.84
CA LEU A 17 15.56 -9.52 -12.72
C LEU A 17 16.13 -8.35 -13.54
N ALA A 18 17.39 -8.41 -13.97
CA ALA A 18 18.03 -7.35 -14.73
C ALA A 18 17.23 -6.92 -16.00
N PRO A 19 16.63 -7.84 -16.79
CA PRO A 19 15.81 -7.45 -17.94
C PRO A 19 14.55 -6.70 -17.56
N LEU A 20 14.04 -6.88 -16.31
CA LEU A 20 12.81 -6.23 -15.85
C LEU A 20 13.03 -4.75 -15.53
N VAL A 21 14.26 -4.35 -15.17
CA VAL A 21 14.59 -2.95 -14.83
C VAL A 21 14.25 -2.01 -16.01
N GLY A 22 14.54 -2.45 -17.25
CA GLY A 22 14.24 -1.67 -18.45
C GLY A 22 12.75 -1.59 -18.81
N LEU A 23 11.89 -2.38 -18.15
CA LEU A 23 10.44 -2.34 -18.36
C LEU A 23 9.73 -1.32 -17.44
N PHE A 24 10.41 -0.84 -16.42
CA PHE A 24 9.87 0.19 -15.55
C PHE A 24 10.31 1.55 -16.07
N PRO A 25 9.39 2.41 -16.54
CA PRO A 25 9.73 3.75 -16.95
C PRO A 25 10.28 4.53 -15.75
N ASP A 26 11.33 5.30 -15.98
CA ASP A 26 11.81 6.25 -14.97
C ASP A 26 10.87 7.45 -14.94
N ILE A 27 9.84 7.36 -14.11
CA ILE A 27 8.84 8.42 -13.93
C ILE A 27 9.36 9.37 -12.88
N GLU A 28 9.63 10.62 -13.25
CA GLU A 28 9.87 11.68 -12.28
C GLU A 28 8.58 11.96 -11.52
N LEU A 29 8.61 11.84 -10.18
CA LEU A 29 7.49 12.21 -9.30
C LEU A 29 7.74 13.58 -8.68
N SER A 30 6.89 14.52 -9.07
CA SER A 30 6.85 15.89 -8.56
C SER A 30 5.38 16.37 -8.52
N ARG A 31 5.11 17.50 -7.89
CA ARG A 31 3.76 18.08 -7.88
C ARG A 31 3.24 18.38 -9.31
N SER A 32 4.13 18.69 -10.24
CA SER A 32 3.76 18.99 -11.63
C SER A 32 3.52 17.75 -12.49
N THR A 33 4.17 16.62 -12.19
CA THR A 33 4.07 15.38 -12.97
C THR A 33 3.07 14.38 -12.38
N LEU A 34 2.68 14.52 -11.10
CA LEU A 34 1.89 13.54 -10.36
C LEU A 34 0.55 13.20 -11.03
N VAL A 35 -0.15 14.20 -11.55
CA VAL A 35 -1.45 13.98 -12.22
C VAL A 35 -1.28 13.09 -13.44
N GLN A 36 -0.25 13.35 -14.25
CA GLN A 36 0.04 12.53 -15.43
C GLN A 36 0.50 11.13 -15.03
N ALA A 37 1.38 11.00 -14.03
CA ALA A 37 1.85 9.71 -13.53
C ALA A 37 0.71 8.82 -13.03
N ARG A 38 -0.28 9.40 -12.35
CA ARG A 38 -1.51 8.70 -11.92
C ARG A 38 -2.33 8.23 -13.12
N ALA A 39 -2.53 9.11 -14.12
CA ALA A 39 -3.29 8.79 -15.33
C ALA A 39 -2.63 7.66 -16.14
N ASP A 40 -1.32 7.69 -16.28
CA ASP A 40 -0.55 6.65 -16.99
C ASP A 40 -0.64 5.30 -16.25
N SER A 41 -0.51 5.30 -14.93
CA SER A 41 -0.68 4.10 -14.09
C SER A 41 -2.06 3.49 -14.24
N ASP A 42 -3.10 4.32 -14.24
CA ASP A 42 -4.48 3.88 -14.44
C ASP A 42 -4.70 3.32 -15.85
N ALA A 43 -4.14 3.95 -16.88
CA ALA A 43 -4.21 3.46 -18.25
C ALA A 43 -3.59 2.07 -18.37
N ILE A 44 -2.39 1.86 -17.80
CA ILE A 44 -1.71 0.56 -17.78
C ILE A 44 -2.58 -0.49 -17.04
N SER A 45 -3.18 -0.11 -15.91
CA SER A 45 -4.01 -1.03 -15.13
C SER A 45 -5.25 -1.52 -15.88
N ARG A 46 -5.82 -0.67 -16.74
CA ARG A 46 -7.00 -1.00 -17.58
C ARG A 46 -6.68 -1.96 -18.71
N MET A 47 -5.41 -2.04 -19.14
CA MET A 47 -4.96 -2.96 -20.19
C MET A 47 -4.75 -4.39 -19.68
N ARG A 48 -4.76 -4.59 -18.37
CA ARG A 48 -4.59 -5.93 -17.78
C ARG A 48 -5.85 -6.78 -18.01
N PRO A 49 -5.68 -8.10 -18.21
CA PRO A 49 -6.82 -9.01 -18.32
C PRO A 49 -7.67 -8.99 -17.04
N PRO A 50 -8.90 -9.53 -17.06
CA PRO A 50 -9.71 -9.67 -15.86
C PRO A 50 -8.96 -10.42 -14.75
N PRO A 51 -9.14 -10.04 -13.48
CA PRO A 51 -8.53 -10.74 -12.35
C PRO A 51 -9.20 -12.10 -12.13
N PRO A 52 -8.56 -13.07 -11.45
CA PRO A 52 -9.15 -14.39 -11.14
C PRO A 52 -10.49 -14.32 -10.40
N ILE A 53 -10.64 -13.36 -9.49
CA ILE A 53 -11.89 -13.04 -8.80
C ILE A 53 -12.21 -11.58 -9.09
N GLU A 54 -13.35 -11.31 -9.74
CA GLU A 54 -13.83 -9.94 -9.88
C GLU A 54 -14.28 -9.40 -8.52
N PRO A 55 -13.80 -8.22 -8.11
CA PRO A 55 -14.17 -7.67 -6.82
C PRO A 55 -15.59 -7.08 -6.82
N VAL A 56 -16.24 -7.20 -5.68
CA VAL A 56 -17.45 -6.42 -5.39
C VAL A 56 -17.03 -5.11 -4.73
N ARG A 57 -17.62 -4.00 -5.16
CA ARG A 57 -17.37 -2.67 -4.61
C ARG A 57 -18.30 -2.40 -3.44
N TYR A 58 -17.73 -1.82 -2.38
CA TYR A 58 -18.44 -1.32 -1.22
C TYR A 58 -17.96 0.08 -0.86
N LEU A 59 -18.74 0.75 -0.03
CA LEU A 59 -18.37 2.01 0.60
C LEU A 59 -18.46 1.81 2.11
N ALA A 60 -17.37 2.07 2.82
CA ALA A 60 -17.39 2.19 4.26
C ALA A 60 -17.72 3.64 4.62
N ALA A 61 -18.71 3.86 5.46
CA ALA A 61 -19.09 5.21 5.88
C ALA A 61 -17.92 5.89 6.59
N GLY A 62 -17.61 7.11 6.17
CA GLY A 62 -16.55 7.90 6.78
C GLY A 62 -16.85 8.24 8.24
N TYR A 63 -15.83 8.19 9.09
CA TYR A 63 -15.95 8.53 10.49
C TYR A 63 -15.94 10.05 10.69
N ASP A 64 -16.78 10.56 11.58
CA ASP A 64 -16.82 11.97 12.02
C ASP A 64 -16.89 12.99 10.86
N GLY A 65 -17.72 12.69 9.85
CA GLY A 65 -17.91 13.56 8.69
C GLY A 65 -16.81 13.47 7.62
N ALA A 66 -15.87 12.54 7.75
CA ALA A 66 -14.93 12.22 6.68
C ALA A 66 -15.67 11.59 5.47
N PRO A 67 -15.11 11.70 4.25
CA PRO A 67 -15.67 11.02 3.08
C PRO A 67 -15.74 9.50 3.26
N ASP A 68 -16.73 8.88 2.61
CA ASP A 68 -16.82 7.42 2.52
C ASP A 68 -15.57 6.83 1.86
N VAL A 69 -15.13 5.67 2.37
CA VAL A 69 -13.93 4.98 1.90
C VAL A 69 -14.32 3.86 0.94
N PRO A 70 -13.92 3.92 -0.33
CA PRO A 70 -14.18 2.85 -1.27
C PRO A 70 -13.37 1.59 -0.95
N LEU A 71 -14.04 0.43 -1.08
CA LEU A 71 -13.45 -0.88 -0.81
C LEU A 71 -13.68 -1.82 -1.99
N LEU A 72 -12.71 -2.68 -2.26
CA LEU A 72 -12.84 -3.82 -3.16
C LEU A 72 -12.77 -5.13 -2.38
N VAL A 73 -13.83 -5.92 -2.44
CA VAL A 73 -13.92 -7.21 -1.74
C VAL A 73 -13.74 -8.35 -2.72
N PHE A 74 -12.71 -9.14 -2.53
CA PHE A 74 -12.39 -10.35 -3.27
C PHE A 74 -12.79 -11.55 -2.40
N LYS A 75 -13.88 -12.20 -2.78
CA LYS A 75 -14.43 -13.33 -2.02
C LYS A 75 -14.49 -14.55 -2.93
N PRO A 76 -13.76 -15.65 -2.60
CA PRO A 76 -13.93 -16.91 -3.30
C PRO A 76 -15.38 -17.43 -3.16
N GLU A 77 -15.86 -18.08 -4.20
CA GLU A 77 -17.15 -18.78 -4.16
C GLU A 77 -17.08 -19.91 -3.14
N ASN A 78 -18.11 -20.20 -2.43
CA ASN A 78 -18.34 -21.23 -1.40
C ASN A 78 -18.77 -20.62 -0.05
N ALA A 79 -19.77 -21.24 0.58
CA ALA A 79 -20.31 -20.78 1.85
C ALA A 79 -19.54 -21.42 3.03
N ARG A 80 -18.36 -20.88 3.38
CA ARG A 80 -17.64 -21.30 4.59
C ARG A 80 -17.02 -20.09 5.30
N LEU A 81 -16.73 -20.26 6.59
CA LEU A 81 -16.05 -19.24 7.38
C LEU A 81 -14.56 -19.21 7.03
N ARG A 82 -14.02 -18.03 6.69
CA ARG A 82 -12.65 -17.83 6.21
C ARG A 82 -11.90 -16.80 7.02
N PRO A 83 -10.56 -16.87 7.05
CA PRO A 83 -9.75 -15.72 7.43
C PRO A 83 -9.92 -14.60 6.40
N ALA A 84 -9.61 -13.37 6.81
CA ALA A 84 -9.56 -12.24 5.90
C ALA A 84 -8.26 -11.44 6.03
N ILE A 85 -7.94 -10.73 4.95
CA ILE A 85 -6.88 -9.73 4.93
C ILE A 85 -7.50 -8.38 4.56
N LEU A 86 -7.24 -7.38 5.39
CA LEU A 86 -7.35 -5.99 5.00
C LEU A 86 -6.09 -5.62 4.23
N HIS A 87 -6.23 -5.38 2.93
CA HIS A 87 -5.11 -5.09 2.03
C HIS A 87 -5.01 -3.59 1.77
N VAL A 88 -3.79 -3.07 1.90
CA VAL A 88 -3.44 -1.67 1.67
C VAL A 88 -2.42 -1.59 0.53
N HIS A 89 -2.80 -0.96 -0.57
CA HIS A 89 -1.97 -0.92 -1.78
C HIS A 89 -0.77 0.00 -1.64
N GLY A 90 0.30 -0.27 -2.43
CA GLY A 90 1.47 0.58 -2.57
C GLY A 90 1.23 1.80 -3.48
N GLY A 91 2.29 2.56 -3.71
CA GLY A 91 2.28 3.75 -4.59
C GLY A 91 2.80 5.02 -3.91
N GLY A 92 3.68 4.89 -2.91
CA GLY A 92 4.32 6.02 -2.23
C GLY A 92 3.36 6.95 -1.51
N MET A 93 2.15 6.49 -1.18
CA MET A 93 1.04 7.25 -0.60
C MET A 93 0.48 8.34 -1.53
N VAL A 94 1.06 8.51 -2.72
CA VAL A 94 0.73 9.58 -3.68
C VAL A 94 0.09 9.07 -4.98
N MET A 95 0.16 7.76 -5.24
CA MET A 95 -0.39 7.14 -6.45
C MET A 95 -0.88 5.72 -6.19
N GLY A 96 -1.44 5.08 -7.21
CA GLY A 96 -2.07 3.77 -7.11
C GLY A 96 -3.54 3.87 -6.71
N SER A 97 -4.22 2.74 -6.76
CA SER A 97 -5.59 2.55 -6.29
C SER A 97 -5.85 1.07 -6.05
N ALA A 98 -6.85 0.76 -5.22
CA ALA A 98 -7.26 -0.63 -5.01
C ALA A 98 -7.66 -1.30 -6.33
N TYR A 99 -8.31 -0.55 -7.24
CA TYR A 99 -8.68 -1.05 -8.57
C TYR A 99 -7.46 -1.26 -9.48
N GLY A 100 -6.52 -0.33 -9.48
CA GLY A 100 -5.29 -0.40 -10.29
C GLY A 100 -4.43 -1.60 -9.95
N LEU A 101 -4.39 -1.98 -8.69
CA LEU A 101 -3.57 -3.08 -8.16
C LEU A 101 -4.36 -4.36 -7.84
N ARG A 102 -5.63 -4.45 -8.30
CA ARG A 102 -6.57 -5.53 -7.97
C ARG A 102 -6.11 -6.95 -8.27
N HIS A 103 -5.17 -7.14 -9.22
CA HIS A 103 -4.71 -8.48 -9.62
C HIS A 103 -3.98 -9.22 -8.51
N GLY A 104 -3.14 -8.54 -7.73
CA GLY A 104 -2.42 -9.13 -6.60
C GLY A 104 -3.39 -9.69 -5.55
N PRO A 105 -4.23 -8.83 -4.95
CA PRO A 105 -5.25 -9.27 -3.99
C PRO A 105 -6.18 -10.36 -4.50
N SER A 106 -6.64 -10.25 -5.75
CA SER A 106 -7.51 -11.25 -6.37
C SER A 106 -6.84 -12.62 -6.49
N SER A 107 -5.60 -12.64 -6.99
CA SER A 107 -4.84 -13.89 -7.12
C SER A 107 -4.54 -14.50 -5.75
N PHE A 108 -4.22 -13.66 -4.77
CA PHE A 108 -3.95 -14.12 -3.42
C PHE A 108 -5.21 -14.72 -2.78
N ALA A 109 -6.37 -14.05 -2.93
CA ALA A 109 -7.66 -14.56 -2.47
C ALA A 109 -8.01 -15.92 -3.09
N ALA A 110 -7.82 -16.06 -4.42
CA ALA A 110 -8.11 -17.29 -5.14
C ALA A 110 -7.19 -18.44 -4.73
N ASN A 111 -5.88 -18.17 -4.60
CA ASN A 111 -4.89 -19.22 -4.32
C ASN A 111 -4.92 -19.72 -2.86
N HIS A 112 -5.35 -18.86 -1.92
CA HIS A 112 -5.33 -19.17 -0.50
C HIS A 112 -6.73 -19.36 0.11
N ASP A 113 -7.79 -19.21 -0.68
CA ASP A 113 -9.18 -19.34 -0.26
C ASP A 113 -9.51 -18.47 0.97
N ILE A 114 -9.14 -17.20 0.89
CA ILE A 114 -9.36 -16.19 1.91
C ILE A 114 -10.18 -15.02 1.34
N VAL A 115 -10.83 -14.25 2.20
CA VAL A 115 -11.43 -12.97 1.79
C VAL A 115 -10.38 -11.88 1.86
N ILE A 116 -10.30 -11.05 0.81
CA ILE A 116 -9.47 -9.83 0.84
C ILE A 116 -10.35 -8.62 0.66
N VAL A 117 -10.18 -7.64 1.55
CA VAL A 117 -10.78 -6.31 1.44
C VAL A 117 -9.65 -5.34 1.15
N SER A 118 -9.60 -4.80 -0.07
CA SER A 118 -8.60 -3.82 -0.49
C SER A 118 -9.15 -2.41 -0.32
N VAL A 119 -8.40 -1.57 0.39
CA VAL A 119 -8.79 -0.19 0.70
C VAL A 119 -8.34 0.74 -0.41
N ASP A 120 -9.24 1.56 -0.93
CA ASP A 120 -8.93 2.64 -1.86
C ASP A 120 -8.79 3.95 -1.06
N TYR A 121 -7.73 4.03 -0.26
CA TYR A 121 -7.49 5.14 0.65
C TYR A 121 -7.18 6.44 -0.11
N ARG A 122 -7.53 7.57 0.49
CA ARG A 122 -7.26 8.90 -0.08
C ARG A 122 -5.77 9.16 -0.15
N LEU A 123 -5.32 9.72 -1.28
CA LEU A 123 -3.91 9.92 -1.58
C LEU A 123 -3.44 11.32 -1.14
N ALA A 124 -2.17 11.40 -0.75
CA ALA A 124 -1.44 12.65 -0.63
C ALA A 124 -1.00 13.15 -2.04
N PRO A 125 -0.78 14.45 -2.21
CA PRO A 125 -0.84 15.53 -1.23
C PRO A 125 -2.24 16.07 -0.93
N GLU A 126 -3.28 15.63 -1.65
CA GLU A 126 -4.65 16.14 -1.50
C GLU A 126 -5.22 15.81 -0.12
N THR A 127 -4.85 14.65 0.40
CA THR A 127 -5.20 14.21 1.76
C THR A 127 -3.91 13.77 2.46
N PRO A 128 -3.28 14.68 3.23
CA PRO A 128 -2.10 14.33 4.02
C PRO A 128 -2.45 13.52 5.27
N PHE A 129 -1.44 13.20 6.06
CA PHE A 129 -1.61 12.60 7.39
C PHE A 129 -2.62 13.41 8.25
N PRO A 130 -3.54 12.77 8.99
CA PRO A 130 -3.70 11.33 9.16
C PRO A 130 -4.72 10.68 8.20
N GLY A 131 -5.15 11.36 7.15
CA GLY A 131 -6.27 10.93 6.29
C GLY A 131 -6.15 9.48 5.77
N PRO A 132 -5.05 9.08 5.09
CA PRO A 132 -4.90 7.71 4.61
C PRO A 132 -4.94 6.64 5.71
N GLN A 133 -4.40 6.95 6.90
CA GLN A 133 -4.42 6.08 8.06
C GLN A 133 -5.84 5.90 8.62
N GLU A 134 -6.60 6.99 8.73
CA GLU A 134 -8.00 6.96 9.16
C GLU A 134 -8.88 6.18 8.17
N ASP A 135 -8.63 6.30 6.86
CA ASP A 135 -9.32 5.51 5.86
C ASP A 135 -9.06 4.01 6.04
N CYS A 136 -7.82 3.62 6.35
CA CYS A 136 -7.49 2.22 6.65
C CYS A 136 -8.18 1.74 7.92
N TYR A 137 -8.29 2.58 8.95
CA TYR A 137 -8.99 2.24 10.19
C TYR A 137 -10.51 2.09 9.95
N THR A 138 -11.11 3.01 9.20
CA THR A 138 -12.52 2.95 8.78
C THR A 138 -12.81 1.66 8.02
N ALA A 139 -11.92 1.27 7.11
CA ALA A 139 -12.04 0.03 6.34
C ALA A 139 -11.96 -1.22 7.23
N LEU A 140 -11.11 -1.21 8.27
CA LEU A 140 -11.02 -2.30 9.24
C LEU A 140 -12.31 -2.41 10.06
N ALA A 141 -12.82 -1.30 10.58
CA ALA A 141 -14.08 -1.28 11.32
C ALA A 141 -15.23 -1.84 10.46
N TRP A 142 -15.34 -1.37 9.20
CA TRP A 142 -16.33 -1.89 8.26
C TRP A 142 -16.17 -3.40 8.01
N LEU A 143 -14.94 -3.90 7.84
CA LEU A 143 -14.70 -5.34 7.64
C LEU A 143 -15.17 -6.16 8.83
N LEU A 144 -14.92 -5.69 10.05
CA LEU A 144 -15.35 -6.35 11.29
C LEU A 144 -16.88 -6.35 11.44
N GLU A 145 -17.52 -5.22 11.17
CA GLU A 145 -18.99 -5.10 11.20
C GLU A 145 -19.68 -5.99 10.18
N ASN A 146 -19.06 -6.22 9.03
CA ASN A 146 -19.61 -7.03 7.94
C ASN A 146 -19.04 -8.46 7.88
N ALA A 147 -18.28 -8.89 8.89
CA ALA A 147 -17.57 -10.16 8.87
C ALA A 147 -18.53 -11.36 8.66
N GLU A 148 -19.65 -11.39 9.35
CA GLU A 148 -20.67 -12.45 9.20
C GLU A 148 -21.21 -12.53 7.78
N THR A 149 -21.62 -11.40 7.21
CA THR A 149 -22.17 -11.30 5.85
C THR A 149 -21.16 -11.73 4.80
N LEU A 150 -19.88 -11.41 5.03
CA LEU A 150 -18.78 -11.78 4.15
C LEU A 150 -18.33 -13.24 4.35
N GLY A 151 -18.81 -13.93 5.39
CA GLY A 151 -18.32 -15.26 5.77
C GLY A 151 -16.89 -15.22 6.31
N VAL A 152 -16.55 -14.17 7.04
CA VAL A 152 -15.22 -13.94 7.64
C VAL A 152 -15.25 -14.27 9.12
N ASP A 153 -14.22 -14.98 9.56
CA ASP A 153 -13.93 -15.17 10.97
C ASP A 153 -13.24 -13.91 11.52
N ALA A 154 -13.98 -13.13 12.30
CA ALA A 154 -13.48 -11.88 12.87
C ALA A 154 -12.23 -12.05 13.77
N ALA A 155 -11.98 -13.26 14.30
CA ALA A 155 -10.77 -13.55 15.06
C ALA A 155 -9.54 -13.79 14.16
N ARG A 156 -9.73 -13.95 12.84
CA ARG A 156 -8.68 -14.26 11.87
C ARG A 156 -8.57 -13.20 10.78
N ILE A 157 -8.55 -11.93 11.19
CA ILE A 157 -8.32 -10.79 10.30
C ILE A 157 -6.89 -10.32 10.47
N ALA A 158 -6.13 -10.31 9.37
CA ALA A 158 -4.80 -9.73 9.28
C ALA A 158 -4.82 -8.44 8.47
N VAL A 159 -3.83 -7.57 8.64
CA VAL A 159 -3.55 -6.47 7.72
C VAL A 159 -2.35 -6.83 6.84
N MET A 160 -2.39 -6.47 5.57
CA MET A 160 -1.29 -6.65 4.62
C MET A 160 -1.12 -5.39 3.77
N GLY A 161 0.13 -5.05 3.46
CA GLY A 161 0.40 -3.98 2.51
C GLY A 161 1.80 -4.04 1.93
N GLU A 162 1.94 -3.51 0.72
CA GLU A 162 3.20 -3.43 0.00
C GLU A 162 3.71 -1.99 -0.06
N SER A 163 5.02 -1.79 0.12
CA SER A 163 5.66 -0.49 0.00
C SER A 163 5.02 0.55 0.93
N ALA A 164 4.47 1.65 0.40
CA ALA A 164 3.69 2.64 1.16
C ALA A 164 2.49 2.02 1.89
N GLY A 165 1.80 1.07 1.25
CA GLY A 165 0.72 0.32 1.89
C GLY A 165 1.21 -0.52 3.06
N GLY A 166 2.45 -1.03 3.00
CA GLY A 166 3.09 -1.70 4.12
C GLY A 166 3.34 -0.74 5.31
N GLY A 167 3.75 0.49 5.02
CA GLY A 167 3.86 1.54 6.04
C GLY A 167 2.52 1.89 6.68
N LEU A 168 1.47 2.07 5.86
CA LEU A 168 0.11 2.31 6.35
C LEU A 168 -0.44 1.11 7.14
N ALA A 169 -0.13 -0.12 6.73
CA ALA A 169 -0.53 -1.33 7.46
C ALA A 169 0.15 -1.41 8.84
N ALA A 170 1.43 -1.02 8.94
CA ALA A 170 2.13 -0.93 10.21
C ALA A 170 1.55 0.15 11.11
N ALA A 171 1.26 1.34 10.56
CA ALA A 171 0.60 2.43 11.28
C ALA A 171 -0.80 2.01 11.76
N LEU A 172 -1.59 1.33 10.91
CA LEU A 172 -2.89 0.80 11.31
C LEU A 172 -2.78 -0.18 12.47
N ALA A 173 -1.80 -1.09 12.46
CA ALA A 173 -1.61 -2.02 13.56
C ALA A 173 -1.30 -1.32 14.89
N GLN A 174 -0.54 -0.21 14.85
CA GLN A 174 -0.31 0.65 16.02
C GLN A 174 -1.60 1.35 16.47
N MET A 175 -2.35 1.97 15.54
CA MET A 175 -3.63 2.61 15.85
C MET A 175 -4.62 1.63 16.51
N VAL A 176 -4.71 0.40 15.99
CA VAL A 176 -5.56 -0.67 16.54
C VAL A 176 -5.16 -1.02 17.97
N ARG A 177 -3.86 -1.15 18.24
CA ARG A 177 -3.33 -1.37 19.58
C ARG A 177 -3.69 -0.22 20.53
N ASP A 178 -3.46 1.01 20.08
CA ASP A 178 -3.56 2.20 20.93
C ASP A 178 -5.02 2.59 21.22
N ARG A 179 -5.92 2.42 20.23
CA ARG A 179 -7.37 2.64 20.43
C ARG A 179 -8.02 1.50 21.21
N GLY A 180 -7.53 0.27 21.09
CA GLY A 180 -8.02 -0.88 21.85
C GLY A 180 -9.42 -1.37 21.49
N GLU A 181 -10.03 -0.86 20.41
CA GLU A 181 -11.40 -1.16 19.99
C GLU A 181 -11.47 -2.44 19.15
N HIS A 182 -10.40 -2.75 18.41
CA HIS A 182 -10.32 -3.86 17.46
C HIS A 182 -9.09 -4.73 17.71
N ARG A 183 -9.02 -5.87 17.01
CA ARG A 183 -7.85 -6.75 17.05
C ARG A 183 -7.50 -7.25 15.65
N LEU A 184 -6.19 -7.32 15.38
CA LEU A 184 -5.63 -8.00 14.23
C LEU A 184 -4.90 -9.24 14.69
N CYS A 185 -5.04 -10.36 13.97
CA CYS A 185 -4.30 -11.59 14.27
C CYS A 185 -2.85 -11.56 13.76
N ALA A 186 -2.57 -10.78 12.73
CA ALA A 186 -1.23 -10.63 12.14
C ALA A 186 -1.12 -9.34 11.33
N GLN A 187 0.12 -8.93 11.05
CA GLN A 187 0.46 -7.96 10.03
C GLN A 187 1.47 -8.57 9.04
N ILE A 188 1.28 -8.31 7.75
CA ILE A 188 2.13 -8.80 6.65
C ILE A 188 2.65 -7.58 5.91
N LEU A 189 3.91 -7.25 6.12
CA LEU A 189 4.54 -6.07 5.57
C LEU A 189 5.51 -6.47 4.46
N VAL A 190 5.19 -6.07 3.23
CA VAL A 190 5.99 -6.41 2.05
C VAL A 190 6.82 -5.19 1.66
N TYR A 191 8.14 -5.24 1.82
CA TYR A 191 9.09 -4.12 1.61
C TYR A 191 8.52 -2.75 2.05
N PRO A 192 8.10 -2.61 3.32
CA PRO A 192 7.32 -1.48 3.76
C PRO A 192 8.12 -0.17 3.81
N MET A 193 7.45 0.96 3.51
CA MET A 193 7.97 2.30 3.80
C MET A 193 7.72 2.63 5.27
N LEU A 194 8.74 2.57 6.12
CA LEU A 194 8.59 2.70 7.59
C LEU A 194 9.25 3.96 8.15
N ASP A 195 10.24 4.53 7.48
CA ASP A 195 11.00 5.66 7.99
C ASP A 195 11.07 6.78 6.96
N HIS A 196 10.55 7.94 7.32
CA HIS A 196 10.52 9.13 6.47
C HIS A 196 11.92 9.70 6.19
N ARG A 197 12.92 9.36 7.02
CA ARG A 197 14.31 9.81 6.85
C ARG A 197 15.02 9.08 5.73
N THR A 198 14.55 7.86 5.38
CA THR A 198 15.21 7.01 4.37
C THR A 198 15.45 7.76 3.06
N GLY A 199 16.69 7.80 2.63
CA GLY A 199 17.16 8.50 1.42
C GLY A 199 17.30 10.01 1.55
N GLY A 200 16.99 10.58 2.71
CA GLY A 200 17.19 12.00 3.03
C GLY A 200 18.53 12.29 3.71
N ALA A 201 18.74 13.55 4.08
CA ALA A 201 19.95 13.99 4.79
C ALA A 201 20.09 13.39 6.21
N GLU A 202 18.97 12.97 6.79
CA GLU A 202 18.89 12.39 8.13
C GLU A 202 18.82 10.84 8.11
N ASP A 203 19.08 10.22 6.95
CA ASP A 203 19.09 8.76 6.82
C ASP A 203 20.21 8.16 7.68
N PRO A 204 19.89 7.39 8.73
CA PRO A 204 20.91 6.87 9.64
C PRO A 204 21.76 5.75 9.02
N TYR A 205 21.36 5.22 7.86
CA TYR A 205 21.99 4.02 7.28
C TYR A 205 22.85 4.30 6.04
N ASP A 206 22.65 5.43 5.37
CA ASP A 206 23.35 5.84 4.14
C ASP A 206 23.83 4.64 3.27
N ASN A 207 22.90 3.81 2.84
CA ASN A 207 23.21 2.64 2.04
C ASN A 207 23.26 3.02 0.55
N PRO A 208 24.45 3.05 -0.09
CA PRO A 208 24.61 3.44 -1.49
C PRO A 208 24.00 2.43 -2.48
N SER A 209 23.64 1.22 -2.01
CA SER A 209 23.12 0.14 -2.85
C SER A 209 21.59 0.13 -2.95
N VAL A 210 20.89 1.10 -2.36
CA VAL A 210 19.41 1.18 -2.39
C VAL A 210 18.93 2.47 -3.04
N GLY A 211 17.73 2.43 -3.61
CA GLY A 211 17.09 3.59 -4.23
C GLY A 211 17.60 3.89 -5.65
N GLU A 212 18.18 2.90 -6.35
CA GLU A 212 18.66 3.07 -7.72
C GLU A 212 17.57 2.84 -8.78
N PHE A 213 16.62 1.92 -8.51
CA PHE A 213 15.61 1.51 -9.48
C PHE A 213 14.19 1.61 -8.92
N VAL A 214 13.22 1.82 -9.80
CA VAL A 214 11.77 1.84 -9.55
C VAL A 214 11.37 2.91 -8.54
N TRP A 215 11.85 2.82 -7.30
CA TRP A 215 11.56 3.76 -6.22
C TRP A 215 12.85 4.37 -5.71
N THR A 216 13.18 5.56 -6.23
CA THR A 216 14.41 6.28 -5.91
C THR A 216 14.31 7.02 -4.56
N ARG A 217 15.46 7.52 -4.08
CA ARG A 217 15.52 8.34 -2.86
C ARG A 217 14.65 9.60 -3.00
N GLU A 218 14.68 10.24 -4.17
CA GLU A 218 13.89 11.45 -4.47
C GLU A 218 12.39 11.14 -4.44
N LYS A 219 11.96 10.02 -5.05
CA LYS A 219 10.56 9.56 -5.01
C LYS A 219 10.12 9.27 -3.58
N ASN A 220 11.00 8.65 -2.78
CA ASN A 220 10.73 8.37 -1.37
C ASN A 220 10.52 9.64 -0.57
N GLN A 221 11.42 10.61 -0.70
CA GLN A 221 11.32 11.90 -0.04
C GLN A 221 10.07 12.68 -0.49
N PHE A 222 9.74 12.62 -1.79
CA PHE A 222 8.53 13.23 -2.33
C PHE A 222 7.27 12.61 -1.71
N GLY A 223 7.16 11.28 -1.66
CA GLY A 223 6.02 10.57 -1.08
C GLY A 223 5.82 10.91 0.40
N TRP A 224 6.87 10.82 1.20
CA TRP A 224 6.84 11.21 2.61
C TRP A 224 6.54 12.69 2.82
N GLY A 225 7.12 13.58 2.02
CA GLY A 225 6.83 15.01 2.07
C GLY A 225 5.37 15.33 1.77
N CYS A 226 4.77 14.64 0.79
CA CYS A 226 3.35 14.77 0.47
C CYS A 226 2.45 14.26 1.60
N LEU A 227 2.77 13.09 2.18
CA LEU A 227 1.99 12.54 3.29
C LEU A 227 2.06 13.42 4.52
N ARG A 228 3.25 13.89 4.87
CA ARG A 228 3.44 14.78 6.03
C ARG A 228 2.67 16.09 5.89
N GLY A 229 2.65 16.66 4.67
CA GLY A 229 2.03 17.98 4.46
C GLY A 229 2.66 19.04 5.37
N GLU A 230 1.82 19.74 6.14
CA GLU A 230 2.25 20.75 7.12
C GLU A 230 2.43 20.20 8.55
N TYR A 231 2.27 18.89 8.72
CA TYR A 231 2.41 18.27 10.03
C TYR A 231 3.84 18.37 10.54
N ALA A 232 3.99 18.95 11.74
CA ALA A 232 5.29 19.02 12.40
C ALA A 232 5.63 17.65 12.99
N LEU A 233 6.83 17.15 12.68
CA LEU A 233 7.35 15.95 13.32
C LEU A 233 7.73 16.29 14.76
N ASN A 234 7.19 15.55 15.69
CA ASN A 234 7.60 15.60 17.10
C ASN A 234 8.44 14.36 17.36
N ASP A 235 9.43 14.47 18.20
CA ASP A 235 10.28 13.35 18.65
C ASP A 235 9.59 12.45 19.69
N ASP A 236 8.28 12.61 19.93
CA ASP A 236 7.47 11.88 20.93
C ASP A 236 6.71 10.69 20.31
#